data_10b0d30fde571e16a3727988e308fcc9
#
_entry.id   10b0d30fde571e16a3727988e308fcc9
#
_cell.length_a   1.000
_cell.length_b   1.000
_cell.length_c   1.000
_cell.angle_alpha   90.00
_cell.angle_beta   90.00
_cell.angle_gamma   90.00
#
_symmetry.space_group_name_H-M   'P 1'
#
loop_
_entity.id
_entity.type
_entity.pdbx_description
1 polymer ?
#
loop_
_entity_poly.entity_id
_entity_poly.type
_entity_poly.pdbx_seq_one_letter_code
_entity_poly.pdbx_strand_id
1 'polypeptide(L)'
;MFDGQYKLLYLALLFGPLACFSFKAPSALIPTVPWFAFSFLSQSMAHHTLGNQYQAYLVAFIFAASVFGLRKNFLKTPALKSIKGSIEKIVAFSLVFFFITSPLCPVINLAFPDYTHIGIGPHELQLNEVLSMIPANASILTQDNIFPQVSQRVEAYVVPNRFITAGSDAKTLALNFVNETIEHVEYILLDNKTDPMATQLVISSMESKPQFNFILTVTRDKGTIRLYRNDNLKEP
;
A
#
# COMPACT_ATOMS: atom_id res chain seq x y z
N MET A 1 5.13 20.09 1.13
CA MET A 1 4.30 20.22 2.33
C MET A 1 4.86 19.27 3.38
N PHE A 2 5.09 19.68 4.61
CA PHE A 2 5.69 18.82 5.64
C PHE A 2 4.63 17.80 6.10
N ASP A 3 4.85 16.53 5.82
CA ASP A 3 4.00 15.41 6.27
C ASP A 3 4.22 15.06 7.76
N GLY A 4 4.53 16.06 8.57
CA GLY A 4 4.90 15.88 9.98
C GLY A 4 3.83 15.17 10.80
N GLN A 5 2.57 15.46 10.53
CA GLN A 5 1.43 14.82 11.21
C GLN A 5 1.36 13.31 10.94
N TYR A 6 1.63 12.87 9.70
CA TYR A 6 1.66 11.44 9.36
C TYR A 6 2.86 10.72 10.00
N LYS A 7 4.01 11.39 10.07
CA LYS A 7 5.21 10.85 10.75
C LYS A 7 4.98 10.72 12.26
N LEU A 8 4.28 11.67 12.89
CA LEU A 8 3.88 11.56 14.30
C LEU A 8 2.87 10.43 14.52
N LEU A 9 1.87 10.30 13.65
CA LEU A 9 0.92 9.21 13.69
C LEU A 9 1.63 7.87 13.54
N TYR A 10 2.56 7.76 12.59
CA TYR A 10 3.38 6.56 12.39
C TYR A 10 4.13 6.14 13.67
N LEU A 11 4.79 7.08 14.36
CA LEU A 11 5.43 6.80 15.65
C LEU A 11 4.41 6.34 16.70
N ALA A 12 3.29 7.04 16.81
CA ALA A 12 2.25 6.69 17.75
C ALA A 12 1.71 5.27 17.52
N LEU A 13 1.49 4.89 16.26
CA LEU A 13 1.02 3.56 15.88
C LEU A 13 2.06 2.46 16.12
N LEU A 14 3.36 2.75 15.97
CA LEU A 14 4.43 1.78 16.23
C LEU A 14 4.68 1.55 17.71
N PHE A 15 4.75 2.60 18.51
CA PHE A 15 5.14 2.54 19.92
C PHE A 15 3.93 2.48 20.87
N GLY A 16 2.79 3.02 20.45
CA GLY A 16 1.57 3.12 21.26
C GLY A 16 1.03 1.78 21.75
N PRO A 17 0.87 0.74 20.90
CA PRO A 17 0.29 -0.53 21.29
C PRO A 17 0.95 -1.18 22.51
N LEU A 18 2.25 -0.96 22.68
CA LEU A 18 3.03 -1.48 23.81
C LEU A 18 3.25 -0.43 24.91
N ALA A 19 2.37 0.58 24.98
CA ALA A 19 2.40 1.66 25.97
C ALA A 19 3.78 2.31 26.11
N CYS A 20 4.52 2.42 25.01
CA CYS A 20 5.84 3.02 24.91
C CYS A 20 6.91 2.40 25.84
N PHE A 21 6.71 1.15 26.31
CA PHE A 21 7.67 0.46 27.18
C PHE A 21 9.04 0.23 26.54
N SER A 22 9.10 0.17 25.21
CA SER A 22 10.35 0.06 24.46
C SER A 22 11.35 1.17 24.78
N PHE A 23 10.91 2.39 25.10
CA PHE A 23 11.80 3.49 25.49
C PHE A 23 12.53 3.26 26.82
N LYS A 24 12.10 2.29 27.64
CA LYS A 24 12.82 1.90 28.87
C LYS A 24 14.05 1.00 28.59
N ALA A 25 14.17 0.49 27.39
CA ALA A 25 15.31 -0.29 26.92
C ALA A 25 15.87 0.25 25.60
N PRO A 26 16.43 1.48 25.59
CA PRO A 26 16.81 2.17 24.36
C PRO A 26 17.92 1.45 23.58
N SER A 27 18.78 0.67 24.24
CA SER A 27 19.81 -0.11 23.58
C SER A 27 19.24 -1.15 22.62
N ALA A 28 18.07 -1.71 22.91
CA ALA A 28 17.40 -2.66 22.03
C ALA A 28 16.73 -1.97 20.80
N LEU A 29 16.60 -0.65 20.82
CA LEU A 29 16.09 0.13 19.68
C LEU A 29 17.19 0.61 18.72
N ILE A 30 18.49 0.45 19.07
CA ILE A 30 19.58 0.90 18.20
C ILE A 30 19.47 0.36 16.77
N PRO A 31 19.11 -0.91 16.53
CA PRO A 31 18.97 -1.43 15.16
C PRO A 31 17.86 -0.76 14.33
N THR A 32 16.93 -0.07 14.98
CA THR A 32 15.85 0.62 14.26
C THR A 32 16.23 2.04 13.80
N VAL A 33 17.31 2.60 14.35
CA VAL A 33 17.74 3.99 14.09
C VAL A 33 17.99 4.28 12.60
N PRO A 34 18.70 3.42 11.83
CA PRO A 34 18.95 3.69 10.41
C PRO A 34 17.63 3.77 9.62
N TRP A 35 16.66 2.94 9.94
CA TRP A 35 15.37 3.00 9.26
C TRP A 35 14.58 4.26 9.64
N PHE A 36 14.54 4.64 10.91
CA PHE A 36 13.86 5.88 11.28
C PHE A 36 14.50 7.09 10.62
N ALA A 37 15.84 7.15 10.57
CA ALA A 37 16.54 8.22 9.86
C ALA A 37 16.12 8.27 8.38
N PHE A 38 16.13 7.13 7.70
CA PHE A 38 15.66 7.02 6.32
C PHE A 38 14.18 7.41 6.16
N SER A 39 13.32 6.84 6.98
CA SER A 39 11.86 7.10 6.93
C SER A 39 11.52 8.57 7.15
N PHE A 40 12.18 9.23 8.12
CA PHE A 40 11.93 10.66 8.41
C PHE A 40 12.47 11.60 7.34
N LEU A 41 13.56 11.22 6.66
CA LEU A 41 14.10 11.99 5.55
C LEU A 41 13.34 11.75 4.24
N SER A 42 12.66 10.63 4.13
CA SER A 42 11.89 10.29 2.93
C SER A 42 10.65 11.17 2.80
N GLN A 43 10.34 11.56 1.57
CA GLN A 43 9.08 12.21 1.19
C GLN A 43 8.00 11.20 0.78
N SER A 44 8.35 9.90 0.63
CA SER A 44 7.41 8.87 0.24
C SER A 44 6.54 8.42 1.42
N MET A 45 5.23 8.53 1.27
CA MET A 45 4.24 8.04 2.24
C MET A 45 4.43 6.55 2.58
N ALA A 46 4.89 5.75 1.61
CA ALA A 46 5.12 4.31 1.80
C ALA A 46 6.10 3.99 2.93
N HIS A 47 7.03 4.88 3.24
CA HIS A 47 8.05 4.66 4.27
C HIS A 47 7.60 4.99 5.69
N HIS A 48 6.46 5.68 5.85
CA HIS A 48 5.92 6.07 7.15
C HIS A 48 4.41 5.79 7.28
N THR A 49 3.91 4.77 6.56
CA THR A 49 2.57 4.21 6.74
C THR A 49 2.66 2.74 7.14
N LEU A 50 1.83 2.30 8.09
CA LEU A 50 1.84 0.90 8.57
C LEU A 50 1.24 -0.10 7.58
N GLY A 51 0.55 0.37 6.54
CA GLY A 51 -0.03 -0.47 5.49
C GLY A 51 0.99 -1.17 4.58
N ASN A 52 2.25 -0.76 4.65
CA ASN A 52 3.32 -1.33 3.84
C ASN A 52 4.19 -2.30 4.65
N GLN A 53 4.76 -3.30 3.96
CA GLN A 53 5.60 -4.35 4.57
C GLN A 53 6.93 -3.84 5.14
N TYR A 54 7.34 -2.61 4.84
CA TYR A 54 8.63 -2.06 5.22
C TYR A 54 8.86 -1.94 6.73
N GLN A 55 7.78 -1.94 7.52
CA GLN A 55 7.85 -1.80 8.98
C GLN A 55 7.89 -3.14 9.71
N ALA A 56 7.70 -4.26 9.03
CA ALA A 56 7.58 -5.57 9.66
C ALA A 56 8.79 -5.92 10.55
N TYR A 57 10.01 -5.61 10.09
CA TYR A 57 11.21 -5.86 10.89
C TYR A 57 11.39 -4.91 12.08
N LEU A 58 10.86 -3.67 12.01
CA LEU A 58 10.90 -2.74 13.15
C LEU A 58 10.07 -3.26 14.32
N VAL A 59 8.91 -3.85 14.01
CA VAL A 59 7.98 -4.37 15.03
C VAL A 59 8.68 -5.40 15.91
N ALA A 60 9.53 -6.26 15.36
CA ALA A 60 10.28 -7.25 16.14
C ALA A 60 11.22 -6.59 17.15
N PHE A 61 11.97 -5.56 16.76
CA PHE A 61 12.88 -4.83 17.66
C PHE A 61 12.13 -4.01 18.71
N ILE A 62 11.03 -3.36 18.32
CA ILE A 62 10.20 -2.58 19.24
C ILE A 62 9.55 -3.50 20.27
N PHE A 63 9.08 -4.68 19.85
CA PHE A 63 8.52 -5.70 20.74
C PHE A 63 9.58 -6.21 21.71
N ALA A 64 10.75 -6.62 21.24
CA ALA A 64 11.87 -7.05 22.07
C ALA A 64 12.28 -5.97 23.08
N ALA A 65 12.42 -4.70 22.62
CA ALA A 65 12.71 -3.57 23.50
C ALA A 65 11.64 -3.38 24.58
N SER A 66 10.37 -3.58 24.23
CA SER A 66 9.26 -3.47 25.17
C SER A 66 9.30 -4.58 26.23
N VAL A 67 9.63 -5.82 25.84
CA VAL A 67 9.83 -6.95 26.78
C VAL A 67 10.98 -6.64 27.74
N PHE A 68 12.12 -6.15 27.24
CA PHE A 68 13.25 -5.75 28.10
C PHE A 68 12.88 -4.56 29.00
N GLY A 69 12.14 -3.59 28.51
CA GLY A 69 11.65 -2.46 29.27
C GLY A 69 10.71 -2.87 30.40
N LEU A 70 9.81 -3.78 30.13
CA LEU A 70 8.92 -4.40 31.12
C LEU A 70 9.72 -5.15 32.18
N ARG A 71 10.64 -6.03 31.76
CA ARG A 71 11.52 -6.78 32.68
C ARG A 71 12.26 -5.85 33.63
N LYS A 72 12.82 -4.75 33.13
CA LYS A 72 13.53 -3.76 33.94
C LYS A 72 12.62 -3.12 34.99
N ASN A 73 11.36 -2.91 34.67
CA ASN A 73 10.36 -2.41 35.63
C ASN A 73 10.03 -3.45 36.70
N PHE A 74 9.83 -4.73 36.32
CA PHE A 74 9.46 -5.79 37.24
C PHE A 74 10.60 -6.13 38.23
N LEU A 75 11.85 -6.05 37.78
CA LEU A 75 13.00 -6.25 38.67
C LEU A 75 13.10 -5.19 39.78
N LYS A 76 12.51 -4.01 39.57
CA LYS A 76 12.46 -2.95 40.57
C LYS A 76 11.32 -3.08 41.57
N THR A 77 10.28 -3.90 41.26
CA THR A 77 9.09 -4.04 42.09
C THR A 77 8.68 -5.54 42.14
N PRO A 78 9.33 -6.35 42.99
CA PRO A 78 9.23 -7.83 42.95
C PRO A 78 7.88 -8.41 43.40
N ALA A 79 6.89 -7.61 43.81
CA ALA A 79 5.60 -8.11 44.21
C ALA A 79 4.81 -8.69 43.03
N LEU A 80 4.54 -10.00 43.06
CA LEU A 80 3.81 -10.73 42.00
C LEU A 80 2.47 -10.06 41.64
N LYS A 81 1.79 -9.51 42.64
CA LYS A 81 0.51 -8.81 42.49
C LYS A 81 0.65 -7.50 41.66
N SER A 82 1.82 -6.82 41.79
CA SER A 82 2.14 -5.62 41.02
C SER A 82 2.43 -5.92 39.54
N ILE A 83 3.05 -7.10 39.28
CA ILE A 83 3.34 -7.55 37.90
C ILE A 83 2.05 -7.85 37.14
N LYS A 84 1.14 -8.63 37.76
CA LYS A 84 -0.16 -8.97 37.16
C LYS A 84 -0.96 -7.70 36.83
N GLY A 85 -1.10 -6.77 37.79
CA GLY A 85 -1.82 -5.52 37.57
C GLY A 85 -1.18 -4.62 36.51
N SER A 86 0.15 -4.67 36.34
CA SER A 86 0.82 -3.93 35.24
C SER A 86 0.56 -4.54 33.88
N ILE A 87 0.57 -5.87 33.77
CA ILE A 87 0.23 -6.57 32.51
C ILE A 87 -1.21 -6.29 32.13
N GLU A 88 -2.15 -6.40 33.06
CA GLU A 88 -3.58 -6.12 32.81
C GLU A 88 -3.79 -4.69 32.26
N LYS A 89 -3.10 -3.70 32.86
CA LYS A 89 -3.17 -2.30 32.38
C LYS A 89 -2.59 -2.13 30.97
N ILE A 90 -1.48 -2.81 30.65
CA ILE A 90 -0.87 -2.75 29.32
C ILE A 90 -1.80 -3.39 28.30
N VAL A 91 -2.37 -4.56 28.60
CA VAL A 91 -3.31 -5.23 27.71
C VAL A 91 -4.56 -4.37 27.49
N ALA A 92 -5.14 -3.83 28.57
CA ALA A 92 -6.29 -2.93 28.47
C ALA A 92 -5.98 -1.70 27.63
N PHE A 93 -4.83 -1.06 27.88
CA PHE A 93 -4.38 0.08 27.07
C PHE A 93 -4.18 -0.29 25.59
N SER A 94 -3.53 -1.42 25.32
CA SER A 94 -3.30 -1.89 23.95
C SER A 94 -4.62 -2.14 23.22
N LEU A 95 -5.59 -2.77 23.88
CA LEU A 95 -6.92 -3.01 23.31
C LEU A 95 -7.65 -1.70 22.98
N VAL A 96 -7.66 -0.75 23.92
CA VAL A 96 -8.26 0.58 23.69
C VAL A 96 -7.53 1.31 22.57
N PHE A 97 -6.20 1.28 22.57
CA PHE A 97 -5.39 1.91 21.53
C PHE A 97 -5.68 1.30 20.15
N PHE A 98 -5.71 -0.04 20.03
CA PHE A 98 -6.08 -0.72 18.78
C PHE A 98 -7.51 -0.38 18.36
N PHE A 99 -8.45 -0.30 19.28
CA PHE A 99 -9.81 0.10 18.95
C PHE A 99 -9.87 1.51 18.38
N ILE A 100 -9.22 2.48 19.04
CA ILE A 100 -9.20 3.89 18.61
C ILE A 100 -8.47 4.05 17.27
N THR A 101 -7.36 3.33 17.07
CA THR A 101 -6.54 3.42 15.84
C THR A 101 -7.01 2.46 14.74
N SER A 102 -7.97 1.61 15.05
CA SER A 102 -8.56 0.71 14.06
C SER A 102 -9.20 1.51 12.92
N PRO A 103 -9.01 1.07 11.70
CA PRO A 103 -9.75 1.63 10.57
C PRO A 103 -11.28 1.50 10.71
N LEU A 104 -11.78 0.67 11.61
CA LEU A 104 -13.21 0.60 11.94
C LEU A 104 -13.67 1.74 12.88
N CYS A 105 -12.72 2.50 13.47
CA CYS A 105 -13.05 3.60 14.37
C CYS A 105 -13.22 4.91 13.58
N PRO A 106 -14.38 5.57 13.69
CA PRO A 106 -14.65 6.80 12.95
C PRO A 106 -13.69 7.96 13.32
N VAL A 107 -13.05 7.94 14.49
CA VAL A 107 -12.14 9.00 14.94
C VAL A 107 -10.90 9.09 14.06
N ILE A 108 -10.29 7.96 13.71
CA ILE A 108 -9.13 7.95 12.82
C ILE A 108 -9.53 8.39 11.40
N ASN A 109 -10.69 7.96 10.92
CA ASN A 109 -11.19 8.35 9.60
C ASN A 109 -11.48 9.86 9.49
N LEU A 110 -11.94 10.49 10.58
CA LEU A 110 -12.16 11.94 10.64
C LEU A 110 -10.84 12.72 10.66
N ALA A 111 -9.84 12.23 11.41
CA ALA A 111 -8.56 12.91 11.58
C ALA A 111 -7.62 12.70 10.38
N PHE A 112 -7.70 11.54 9.71
CA PHE A 112 -6.81 11.12 8.64
C PHE A 112 -7.60 10.40 7.52
N PRO A 113 -8.42 11.10 6.74
CA PRO A 113 -9.29 10.48 5.74
C PRO A 113 -8.51 9.72 4.66
N ASP A 114 -7.29 10.18 4.33
CA ASP A 114 -6.43 9.55 3.33
C ASP A 114 -5.68 8.31 3.85
N TYR A 115 -5.70 8.08 5.17
CA TYR A 115 -4.96 6.97 5.80
C TYR A 115 -5.77 5.67 5.87
N THR A 116 -7.09 5.78 5.90
CA THR A 116 -7.99 4.66 6.14
C THR A 116 -9.08 4.58 5.09
N HIS A 117 -8.76 4.06 3.92
CA HIS A 117 -9.78 3.71 2.94
C HIS A 117 -10.41 2.36 3.29
N ILE A 118 -11.38 2.38 4.22
CA ILE A 118 -12.23 1.21 4.46
C ILE A 118 -13.60 1.50 3.90
N GLY A 119 -13.80 1.03 2.75
CA GLY A 119 -15.06 1.04 2.05
C GLY A 119 -14.81 0.87 0.56
N ILE A 120 -15.60 0.05 -0.05
CA ILE A 120 -15.64 -0.04 -1.49
C ILE A 120 -16.38 1.23 -1.94
N GLY A 121 -15.65 2.21 -2.43
CA GLY A 121 -16.23 3.43 -3.00
C GLY A 121 -16.93 3.15 -4.34
N PRO A 122 -17.69 4.15 -4.86
CA PRO A 122 -18.33 4.01 -6.16
C PRO A 122 -17.36 3.71 -7.31
N HIS A 123 -16.12 4.19 -7.19
CA HIS A 123 -15.07 3.95 -8.18
C HIS A 123 -14.57 2.50 -8.15
N GLU A 124 -14.34 1.95 -6.96
CA GLU A 124 -13.92 0.58 -6.75
C GLU A 124 -15.01 -0.42 -7.17
N LEU A 125 -16.30 -0.08 -6.94
CA LEU A 125 -17.43 -0.89 -7.44
C LEU A 125 -17.43 -0.95 -8.97
N GLN A 126 -17.19 0.18 -9.64
CA GLN A 126 -17.11 0.22 -11.10
C GLN A 126 -15.89 -0.53 -11.63
N LEU A 127 -14.75 -0.41 -10.97
CA LEU A 127 -13.57 -1.18 -11.35
C LEU A 127 -13.85 -2.67 -11.28
N ASN A 128 -14.53 -3.14 -10.22
CA ASN A 128 -14.94 -4.54 -10.08
C ASN A 128 -15.92 -4.97 -11.16
N GLU A 129 -16.85 -4.10 -11.54
CA GLU A 129 -17.79 -4.36 -12.64
C GLU A 129 -17.04 -4.52 -13.96
N VAL A 130 -16.11 -3.62 -14.30
CA VAL A 130 -15.28 -3.73 -15.51
C VAL A 130 -14.40 -4.99 -15.49
N LEU A 131 -13.82 -5.32 -14.31
CA LEU A 131 -13.01 -6.53 -14.13
C LEU A 131 -13.84 -7.80 -14.38
N SER A 132 -15.11 -7.80 -14.01
CA SER A 132 -16.02 -8.95 -14.24
C SER A 132 -16.34 -9.21 -15.71
N MET A 133 -16.14 -8.22 -16.59
CA MET A 133 -16.32 -8.36 -18.03
C MET A 133 -15.14 -9.06 -18.73
N ILE A 134 -13.99 -9.17 -18.04
CA ILE A 134 -12.79 -9.77 -18.61
C ILE A 134 -12.76 -11.26 -18.28
N PRO A 135 -12.70 -12.16 -19.27
CA PRO A 135 -12.63 -13.60 -19.02
C PRO A 135 -11.51 -13.98 -18.06
N ALA A 136 -11.75 -14.98 -17.19
CA ALA A 136 -10.80 -15.34 -16.13
C ALA A 136 -9.46 -15.88 -16.65
N ASN A 137 -9.47 -16.49 -17.83
CA ASN A 137 -8.30 -17.05 -18.53
C ASN A 137 -7.60 -16.06 -19.47
N ALA A 138 -8.18 -14.89 -19.70
CA ALA A 138 -7.63 -13.90 -20.62
C ALA A 138 -6.35 -13.26 -20.05
N SER A 139 -5.38 -13.02 -20.94
CA SER A 139 -4.17 -12.26 -20.62
C SER A 139 -4.47 -10.76 -20.46
N ILE A 140 -3.83 -10.12 -19.50
CA ILE A 140 -4.14 -8.72 -19.16
C ILE A 140 -2.88 -7.91 -18.82
N LEU A 141 -2.82 -6.68 -19.35
CA LEU A 141 -1.90 -5.64 -18.91
C LEU A 141 -2.66 -4.60 -18.08
N THR A 142 -2.17 -4.30 -16.88
CA THR A 142 -2.81 -3.34 -15.99
C THR A 142 -1.79 -2.56 -15.15
N GLN A 143 -2.26 -1.74 -14.24
CA GLN A 143 -1.47 -0.91 -13.33
C GLN A 143 -1.29 -1.56 -11.95
N ASP A 144 -0.29 -1.08 -11.18
CA ASP A 144 0.06 -1.58 -9.85
C ASP A 144 -1.14 -1.68 -8.88
N ASN A 145 -2.02 -0.70 -8.91
CA ASN A 145 -3.19 -0.62 -8.03
C ASN A 145 -4.29 -1.64 -8.37
N ILE A 146 -4.36 -2.08 -9.63
CA ILE A 146 -5.34 -3.06 -10.11
C ILE A 146 -4.76 -4.47 -10.08
N PHE A 147 -3.45 -4.62 -10.24
CA PHE A 147 -2.77 -5.89 -10.38
C PHE A 147 -3.12 -6.92 -9.28
N PRO A 148 -3.24 -6.59 -7.99
CA PRO A 148 -3.61 -7.57 -6.97
C PRO A 148 -4.93 -8.30 -7.26
N GLN A 149 -5.87 -7.64 -7.96
CA GLN A 149 -7.18 -8.22 -8.28
C GLN A 149 -7.12 -9.19 -9.48
N VAL A 150 -6.07 -9.11 -10.29
CA VAL A 150 -5.86 -9.94 -11.47
C VAL A 150 -4.65 -10.88 -11.37
N SER A 151 -3.90 -10.81 -10.27
CA SER A 151 -2.65 -11.55 -10.05
C SER A 151 -2.80 -13.10 -10.06
N GLN A 152 -4.03 -13.59 -9.94
CA GLN A 152 -4.33 -15.03 -10.02
C GLN A 152 -4.40 -15.55 -11.47
N ARG A 153 -4.38 -14.68 -12.47
CA ARG A 153 -4.37 -15.05 -13.88
C ARG A 153 -2.99 -15.56 -14.27
N VAL A 154 -2.96 -16.51 -15.21
CA VAL A 154 -1.69 -17.08 -15.69
C VAL A 154 -0.82 -16.03 -16.38
N GLU A 155 -1.45 -15.11 -17.11
CA GLU A 155 -0.78 -14.05 -17.86
C GLU A 155 -1.32 -12.68 -17.45
N ALA A 156 -0.84 -12.20 -16.29
CA ALA A 156 -1.13 -10.85 -15.81
C ALA A 156 0.17 -10.03 -15.76
N TYR A 157 0.17 -8.89 -16.41
CA TYR A 157 1.31 -7.99 -16.54
C TYR A 157 1.02 -6.65 -15.91
N VAL A 158 2.05 -6.04 -15.32
CA VAL A 158 1.97 -4.74 -14.66
C VAL A 158 2.80 -3.72 -15.41
N VAL A 159 2.22 -2.56 -15.68
CA VAL A 159 2.98 -1.40 -16.18
C VAL A 159 4.02 -1.01 -15.15
N PRO A 160 5.33 -0.97 -15.49
CA PRO A 160 6.41 -0.74 -14.52
C PRO A 160 6.49 0.73 -14.11
N ASN A 161 5.56 1.18 -13.29
CA ASN A 161 5.37 2.57 -12.87
C ASN A 161 6.63 3.22 -12.28
N ARG A 162 7.42 2.46 -11.53
CA ARG A 162 8.66 2.96 -10.90
C ARG A 162 9.70 3.45 -11.90
N PHE A 163 9.71 2.89 -13.09
CA PHE A 163 10.65 3.28 -14.15
C PHE A 163 10.21 4.54 -14.90
N ILE A 164 8.92 4.85 -14.88
CA ILE A 164 8.39 6.04 -15.57
C ILE A 164 8.91 7.32 -14.93
N THR A 165 9.15 7.31 -13.62
CA THR A 165 9.60 8.46 -12.83
C THR A 165 11.11 8.55 -12.61
N ALA A 166 11.88 7.52 -12.99
CA ALA A 166 13.29 7.35 -12.58
C ALA A 166 14.34 7.91 -13.56
N GLY A 167 13.94 8.65 -14.60
CA GLY A 167 14.86 9.25 -15.58
C GLY A 167 14.68 8.70 -17.00
N SER A 168 15.41 9.26 -17.98
CA SER A 168 15.21 8.99 -19.42
C SER A 168 15.36 7.51 -19.79
N ASP A 169 16.42 6.86 -19.30
CA ASP A 169 16.75 5.48 -19.66
C ASP A 169 15.74 4.49 -19.09
N ALA A 170 15.32 4.73 -17.85
CA ALA A 170 14.32 3.91 -17.18
C ALA A 170 12.92 4.07 -17.84
N LYS A 171 12.59 5.26 -18.29
CA LYS A 171 11.36 5.51 -19.07
C LYS A 171 11.39 4.77 -20.39
N THR A 172 12.53 4.72 -21.07
CA THR A 172 12.71 3.97 -22.32
C THR A 172 12.54 2.47 -22.08
N LEU A 173 13.07 1.92 -21.00
CA LEU A 173 12.86 0.52 -20.61
C LEU A 173 11.37 0.20 -20.33
N ALA A 174 10.68 1.10 -19.62
CA ALA A 174 9.25 0.95 -19.36
C ALA A 174 8.45 0.96 -20.68
N LEU A 175 8.78 1.86 -21.60
CA LEU A 175 8.13 1.96 -22.91
C LEU A 175 8.37 0.70 -23.74
N ASN A 176 9.59 0.18 -23.77
CA ASN A 176 9.93 -1.04 -24.50
C ASN A 176 9.16 -2.24 -23.92
N PHE A 177 9.11 -2.37 -22.59
CA PHE A 177 8.32 -3.42 -21.94
C PHE A 177 6.83 -3.32 -22.29
N VAL A 178 6.26 -2.12 -22.24
CA VAL A 178 4.85 -1.90 -22.60
C VAL A 178 4.60 -2.24 -24.05
N ASN A 179 5.46 -1.80 -24.97
CA ASN A 179 5.34 -2.06 -26.40
C ASN A 179 5.41 -3.54 -26.74
N GLU A 180 6.28 -4.28 -26.06
CA GLU A 180 6.42 -5.73 -26.23
C GLU A 180 5.22 -6.46 -25.62
N THR A 181 4.82 -6.10 -24.40
CA THR A 181 3.71 -6.75 -23.69
C THR A 181 2.36 -6.55 -24.39
N ILE A 182 2.12 -5.33 -24.91
CA ILE A 182 0.88 -5.01 -25.63
C ILE A 182 0.62 -5.97 -26.80
N GLU A 183 1.65 -6.50 -27.47
CA GLU A 183 1.47 -7.40 -28.61
C GLU A 183 0.91 -8.77 -28.23
N HIS A 184 1.08 -9.17 -26.99
CA HIS A 184 0.76 -10.52 -26.49
C HIS A 184 -0.44 -10.57 -25.54
N VAL A 185 -0.99 -9.41 -25.11
CA VAL A 185 -2.12 -9.39 -24.20
C VAL A 185 -3.45 -9.19 -24.91
N GLU A 186 -4.47 -9.90 -24.45
CA GLU A 186 -5.85 -9.80 -24.95
C GLU A 186 -6.57 -8.56 -24.45
N TYR A 187 -6.30 -8.15 -23.20
CA TYR A 187 -6.96 -7.01 -22.56
C TYR A 187 -5.96 -6.04 -21.95
N ILE A 188 -6.33 -4.77 -21.99
CA ILE A 188 -5.61 -3.69 -21.30
C ILE A 188 -6.63 -2.93 -20.46
N LEU A 189 -6.40 -2.88 -19.12
CA LEU A 189 -7.24 -2.18 -18.17
C LEU A 189 -6.45 -1.07 -17.49
N LEU A 190 -6.92 0.17 -17.64
CA LEU A 190 -6.26 1.37 -17.14
C LEU A 190 -7.20 2.20 -16.28
N ASP A 191 -6.68 2.77 -15.20
CA ASP A 191 -7.36 3.69 -14.29
C ASP A 191 -6.59 5.00 -14.16
N ASN A 192 -7.10 6.05 -14.79
CA ASN A 192 -6.46 7.36 -14.80
C ASN A 192 -6.56 8.11 -13.44
N LYS A 193 -7.41 7.65 -12.51
CA LYS A 193 -7.57 8.27 -11.19
C LYS A 193 -6.34 8.02 -10.31
N THR A 194 -5.85 6.79 -10.34
CA THR A 194 -4.77 6.33 -9.46
C THR A 194 -3.40 6.49 -10.07
N ASP A 195 -3.27 6.27 -11.38
CA ASP A 195 -1.99 6.38 -12.10
C ASP A 195 -2.16 7.00 -13.48
N PRO A 196 -2.24 8.34 -13.56
CA PRO A 196 -2.36 9.05 -14.84
C PRO A 196 -1.12 8.90 -15.73
N MET A 197 0.08 8.74 -15.15
CA MET A 197 1.32 8.63 -15.93
C MET A 197 1.44 7.28 -16.63
N ALA A 198 1.16 6.19 -15.94
CA ALA A 198 1.11 4.86 -16.54
C ALA A 198 0.01 4.76 -17.60
N THR A 199 -1.18 5.35 -17.32
CA THR A 199 -2.28 5.44 -18.28
C THR A 199 -1.84 6.12 -19.57
N GLN A 200 -1.19 7.28 -19.48
CA GLN A 200 -0.75 8.04 -20.65
C GLN A 200 0.34 7.29 -21.43
N LEU A 201 1.28 6.64 -20.75
CA LEU A 201 2.33 5.84 -21.38
C LEU A 201 1.73 4.72 -22.24
N VAL A 202 0.78 3.96 -21.69
CA VAL A 202 0.15 2.84 -22.41
C VAL A 202 -0.69 3.36 -23.57
N ILE A 203 -1.47 4.44 -23.38
CA ILE A 203 -2.28 5.02 -24.45
C ILE A 203 -1.39 5.48 -25.62
N SER A 204 -0.29 6.20 -25.34
CA SER A 204 0.62 6.65 -26.40
C SER A 204 1.28 5.47 -27.15
N SER A 205 1.53 4.34 -26.46
CA SER A 205 2.04 3.12 -27.10
C SER A 205 0.98 2.45 -28.01
N MET A 206 -0.30 2.58 -27.68
CA MET A 206 -1.40 2.01 -28.46
C MET A 206 -1.82 2.85 -29.68
N GLU A 207 -1.57 4.17 -29.65
CA GLU A 207 -1.98 5.07 -30.75
C GLU A 207 -1.47 4.65 -32.14
N SER A 208 -0.33 3.97 -32.17
CA SER A 208 0.24 3.40 -33.42
C SER A 208 -0.23 1.99 -33.74
N LYS A 209 -1.10 1.38 -32.92
CA LYS A 209 -1.49 -0.03 -32.99
C LYS A 209 -3.01 -0.18 -33.20
N PRO A 210 -3.48 -0.27 -34.46
CA PRO A 210 -4.92 -0.29 -34.79
C PRO A 210 -5.65 -1.57 -34.34
N GLN A 211 -4.93 -2.61 -33.90
CA GLN A 211 -5.51 -3.86 -33.41
C GLN A 211 -6.28 -3.72 -32.09
N PHE A 212 -6.08 -2.63 -31.34
CA PHE A 212 -6.78 -2.43 -30.10
C PHE A 212 -8.12 -1.73 -30.32
N ASN A 213 -9.19 -2.47 -30.08
CA ASN A 213 -10.52 -1.89 -30.03
C ASN A 213 -10.84 -1.43 -28.62
N PHE A 214 -11.27 -0.20 -28.55
CA PHE A 214 -11.80 0.36 -27.34
C PHE A 214 -13.16 -0.25 -27.02
N ILE A 215 -13.27 -0.90 -25.85
CA ILE A 215 -14.52 -1.53 -25.41
C ILE A 215 -15.37 -0.59 -24.60
N LEU A 216 -14.78 0.02 -23.56
CA LEU A 216 -15.52 0.75 -22.53
C LEU A 216 -14.69 1.83 -21.91
N THR A 217 -15.30 3.02 -21.76
CA THR A 217 -14.85 4.05 -20.81
C THR A 217 -15.92 4.28 -19.76
N VAL A 218 -15.55 4.18 -18.50
CA VAL A 218 -16.40 4.61 -17.38
C VAL A 218 -15.74 5.80 -16.72
N THR A 219 -16.43 6.94 -16.72
CA THR A 219 -15.94 8.16 -16.07
C THR A 219 -16.84 8.50 -14.90
N ARG A 220 -16.28 8.52 -13.69
CA ARG A 220 -16.97 8.92 -12.46
C ARG A 220 -15.97 9.49 -11.46
N ASP A 221 -16.41 10.41 -10.60
CA ASP A 221 -15.65 10.95 -9.48
C ASP A 221 -14.23 11.44 -9.86
N LYS A 222 -14.09 12.10 -11.02
CA LYS A 222 -12.83 12.60 -11.59
C LYS A 222 -11.85 11.51 -12.04
N GLY A 223 -12.25 10.23 -12.06
CA GLY A 223 -11.47 9.13 -12.59
C GLY A 223 -12.07 8.54 -13.85
N THR A 224 -11.23 7.98 -14.71
CA THR A 224 -11.64 7.31 -15.94
C THR A 224 -11.00 5.94 -15.98
N ILE A 225 -11.85 4.90 -15.99
CA ILE A 225 -11.44 3.51 -16.20
C ILE A 225 -11.62 3.23 -17.69
N ARG A 226 -10.60 2.67 -18.33
CA ARG A 226 -10.60 2.32 -19.76
C ARG A 226 -10.24 0.86 -19.95
N LEU A 227 -11.07 0.18 -20.70
CA LEU A 227 -10.86 -1.22 -21.12
C LEU A 227 -10.67 -1.29 -22.63
N TYR A 228 -9.57 -1.92 -23.04
CA TYR A 228 -9.26 -2.20 -24.45
C TYR A 228 -9.14 -3.69 -24.65
N ARG A 229 -9.46 -4.17 -25.85
CA ARG A 229 -9.26 -5.56 -26.29
C ARG A 229 -8.44 -5.60 -27.56
N ASN A 230 -7.52 -6.55 -27.62
CA ASN A 230 -6.74 -6.87 -28.81
C ASN A 230 -7.53 -7.83 -29.69
N ASP A 231 -8.04 -7.35 -30.83
CA ASP A 231 -8.86 -8.17 -31.72
C ASP A 231 -8.06 -9.17 -32.55
N ASN A 232 -6.71 -9.01 -32.63
CA ASN A 232 -5.84 -9.96 -33.33
C ASN A 232 -5.62 -11.26 -32.52
N LEU A 233 -5.86 -11.24 -31.21
CA LEU A 233 -5.69 -12.37 -30.30
C LEU A 233 -7.04 -13.04 -29.96
N LYS A 234 -8.08 -12.84 -30.79
CA LYS A 234 -9.32 -13.60 -30.62
C LYS A 234 -9.03 -15.09 -30.78
N GLU A 235 -9.32 -15.88 -29.74
CA GLU A 235 -9.42 -17.31 -29.90
C GLU A 235 -10.41 -17.63 -31.03
N PRO A 236 -10.08 -18.64 -31.83
CA PRO A 236 -10.96 -19.11 -32.93
C PRO A 236 -12.27 -19.68 -32.37
#